data_6f1110f3ae3661fa82b9dbaf99be2529
#
_entry.id   6f1110f3ae3661fa82b9dbaf99be2529
#
_cell.length_a   1.000
_cell.length_b   1.000
_cell.length_c   1.000
_cell.angle_alpha   90.00
_cell.angle_beta   90.00
_cell.angle_gamma   90.00
#
_symmetry.space_group_name_H-M   'P 1'
#
loop_
_entity.id
_entity.type
_entity.pdbx_description
1 polymer ?
#
loop_
_entity_poly.entity_id
_entity_poly.type
_entity_poly.pdbx_seq_one_letter_code
_entity_poly.pdbx_strand_id
1 'polypeptide(L)'
;MPIEIYDTLAFAHEAKRRKNVFDTSRFHAWIHYYKVDQSDEMHCHNQDQTFQIVEGECTMSFPDGGQAVLGPGMLATITGGSFYRLHNTGGKPLVMIGTRSGATKDTVKIEHGTGRIIDYAAEQAAAAARSA
;
A
#
# COMPACT_ATOMS: atom_id res chain seq x y z
N MET A 1 -6.11 -24.35 2.17
CA MET A 1 -5.24 -24.70 1.02
C MET A 1 -3.91 -24.00 1.19
N PRO A 2 -2.79 -24.72 1.02
CA PRO A 2 -1.48 -24.07 1.09
C PRO A 2 -1.18 -23.13 -0.08
N ILE A 3 -1.95 -23.23 -1.18
CA ILE A 3 -1.83 -22.36 -2.34
C ILE A 3 -3.18 -21.72 -2.57
N GLU A 4 -3.21 -20.38 -2.63
CA GLU A 4 -4.41 -19.62 -2.95
C GLU A 4 -4.12 -18.72 -4.14
N ILE A 5 -5.11 -18.56 -5.01
CA ILE A 5 -5.00 -17.76 -6.23
C ILE A 5 -6.07 -16.68 -6.20
N TYR A 6 -5.67 -15.44 -6.47
CA TYR A 6 -6.55 -14.29 -6.45
C TYR A 6 -6.58 -13.63 -7.82
N ASP A 7 -7.80 -13.35 -8.33
CA ASP A 7 -7.98 -12.41 -9.41
C ASP A 7 -8.03 -11.01 -8.80
N THR A 8 -6.90 -10.32 -8.83
CA THR A 8 -6.74 -9.06 -8.11
C THR A 8 -7.60 -7.94 -8.67
N LEU A 9 -7.76 -7.88 -9.99
CA LEU A 9 -8.60 -6.86 -10.62
C LEU A 9 -10.08 -7.12 -10.36
N ALA A 10 -10.53 -8.37 -10.49
CA ALA A 10 -11.92 -8.72 -10.22
C ALA A 10 -12.28 -8.37 -8.78
N PHE A 11 -11.43 -8.74 -7.83
CA PHE A 11 -11.66 -8.40 -6.42
C PHE A 11 -11.74 -6.88 -6.22
N ALA A 12 -10.78 -6.14 -6.76
CA ALA A 12 -10.71 -4.70 -6.57
C ALA A 12 -11.94 -3.99 -7.14
N HIS A 13 -12.38 -4.39 -8.33
CA HIS A 13 -13.53 -3.78 -8.99
C HIS A 13 -14.84 -4.08 -8.25
N GLU A 14 -14.96 -5.26 -7.66
CA GLU A 14 -16.16 -5.67 -6.93
C GLU A 14 -16.19 -5.08 -5.52
N ALA A 15 -15.11 -5.27 -4.75
CA ALA A 15 -15.07 -4.91 -3.34
C ALA A 15 -14.72 -3.45 -3.09
N LYS A 16 -13.94 -2.82 -3.99
CA LYS A 16 -13.51 -1.41 -3.90
C LYS A 16 -12.86 -1.09 -2.58
N ARG A 17 -11.99 -1.98 -2.13
CA ARG A 17 -11.27 -1.86 -0.86
C ARG A 17 -9.99 -2.68 -0.86
N ARG A 18 -9.14 -2.44 0.13
CA ARG A 18 -7.95 -3.22 0.43
C ARG A 18 -8.32 -4.62 0.92
N LYS A 19 -7.46 -5.60 0.61
CA LYS A 19 -7.55 -6.95 1.17
C LYS A 19 -6.16 -7.50 1.43
N ASN A 20 -5.88 -7.90 2.67
CA ASN A 20 -4.70 -8.70 2.97
C ASN A 20 -4.93 -10.11 2.45
N VAL A 21 -3.99 -10.60 1.64
CA VAL A 21 -4.11 -11.92 1.00
C VAL A 21 -3.11 -12.94 1.54
N PHE A 22 -2.04 -12.47 2.19
CA PHE A 22 -1.00 -13.34 2.72
C PHE A 22 -0.32 -12.66 3.90
N ASP A 23 -0.05 -13.43 4.97
CA ASP A 23 0.60 -12.88 6.16
C ASP A 23 1.32 -14.00 6.91
N THR A 24 2.64 -14.01 6.85
CA THR A 24 3.50 -14.94 7.58
C THR A 24 4.57 -14.16 8.33
N SER A 25 5.37 -14.86 9.10
CA SER A 25 6.51 -14.22 9.78
C SER A 25 7.58 -13.70 8.81
N ARG A 26 7.57 -14.17 7.57
CA ARG A 26 8.58 -13.80 6.57
C ARG A 26 8.17 -12.60 5.74
N PHE A 27 6.91 -12.54 5.32
CA PHE A 27 6.37 -11.39 4.58
C PHE A 27 4.85 -11.40 4.57
N HIS A 28 4.26 -10.28 4.17
CA HIS A 28 2.83 -10.19 3.92
C HIS A 28 2.59 -9.49 2.58
N ALA A 29 1.39 -9.72 2.02
CA ALA A 29 0.99 -9.17 0.74
C ALA A 29 -0.48 -8.76 0.79
N TRP A 30 -0.83 -7.73 0.02
CA TRP A 30 -2.20 -7.22 -0.02
C TRP A 30 -2.54 -6.66 -1.39
N ILE A 31 -3.85 -6.67 -1.68
CA ILE A 31 -4.42 -5.93 -2.80
C ILE A 31 -4.69 -4.53 -2.28
N HIS A 32 -4.11 -3.52 -2.92
CA HIS A 32 -4.23 -2.12 -2.52
C HIS A 32 -5.17 -1.41 -3.49
N TYR A 33 -6.13 -0.68 -2.95
CA TYR A 33 -7.14 0.02 -3.75
C TYR A 33 -7.24 1.47 -3.30
N TYR A 34 -7.09 2.38 -4.25
CA TYR A 34 -7.37 3.80 -4.05
C TYR A 34 -8.41 4.26 -5.05
N LYS A 35 -9.48 4.88 -4.56
CA LYS A 35 -10.43 5.56 -5.42
C LYS A 35 -9.80 6.81 -6.03
N VAL A 36 -10.47 7.40 -7.04
CA VAL A 36 -9.97 8.61 -7.71
C VAL A 36 -9.62 9.69 -6.68
N ASP A 37 -8.44 10.28 -6.84
CA ASP A 37 -7.88 11.34 -6.00
C ASP A 37 -7.53 10.94 -4.56
N GLN A 38 -7.70 9.70 -4.17
CA GLN A 38 -7.32 9.25 -2.84
C GLN A 38 -5.79 9.27 -2.68
N SER A 39 -5.33 9.73 -1.53
CA SER A 39 -3.91 9.76 -1.18
C SER A 39 -3.72 9.43 0.29
N ASP A 40 -2.49 9.11 0.65
CA ASP A 40 -2.07 9.00 2.04
C ASP A 40 -1.12 10.16 2.38
N GLU A 41 -0.71 10.22 3.63
CA GLU A 41 0.31 11.16 4.09
C GLU A 41 1.72 10.63 3.82
N MET A 42 2.71 11.51 3.82
CA MET A 42 4.12 11.14 3.72
C MET A 42 4.51 10.31 4.93
N HIS A 43 4.96 9.09 4.72
CA HIS A 43 5.30 8.15 5.78
C HIS A 43 6.33 7.12 5.30
N CYS A 44 6.85 6.34 6.23
CA CYS A 44 7.63 5.13 5.91
C CYS A 44 7.17 3.98 6.81
N HIS A 45 7.63 2.80 6.47
CA HIS A 45 7.50 1.62 7.31
C HIS A 45 8.90 1.14 7.71
N ASN A 46 8.95 0.33 8.75
CA ASN A 46 10.21 -0.23 9.26
C ASN A 46 10.76 -1.37 8.41
N GLN A 47 10.02 -1.83 7.40
CA GLN A 47 10.35 -3.02 6.61
C GLN A 47 10.47 -2.67 5.14
N ASP A 48 11.15 -3.54 4.38
CA ASP A 48 11.27 -3.41 2.93
C ASP A 48 9.94 -3.77 2.27
N GLN A 49 9.62 -3.09 1.17
CA GLN A 49 8.35 -3.32 0.49
C GLN A 49 8.42 -3.09 -1.00
N THR A 50 7.42 -3.60 -1.71
CA THR A 50 7.24 -3.35 -3.13
C THR A 50 5.79 -2.96 -3.41
N PHE A 51 5.59 -2.17 -4.46
CA PHE A 51 4.28 -1.94 -5.06
C PHE A 51 4.35 -2.22 -6.55
N GLN A 52 3.46 -3.07 -7.03
CA GLN A 52 3.26 -3.34 -8.45
C GLN A 52 1.96 -2.70 -8.89
N ILE A 53 2.00 -1.81 -9.89
CA ILE A 53 0.79 -1.19 -10.42
C ILE A 53 0.12 -2.19 -11.36
N VAL A 54 -1.16 -2.47 -11.12
CA VAL A 54 -1.96 -3.36 -11.94
C VAL A 54 -2.91 -2.57 -12.83
N GLU A 55 -3.51 -1.50 -12.30
CA GLU A 55 -4.44 -0.64 -13.04
C GLU A 55 -4.39 0.77 -12.49
N GLY A 56 -4.52 1.76 -13.36
CA GLY A 56 -4.57 3.16 -12.95
C GLY A 56 -3.21 3.84 -12.95
N GLU A 57 -3.17 5.02 -12.34
CA GLU A 57 -1.96 5.85 -12.27
C GLU A 57 -1.70 6.26 -10.83
N CYS A 58 -0.47 6.10 -10.39
CA CYS A 58 -0.03 6.50 -9.06
C CYS A 58 1.10 7.51 -9.18
N THR A 59 0.98 8.65 -8.53
CA THR A 59 2.10 9.55 -8.32
C THR A 59 2.69 9.28 -6.94
N MET A 60 3.96 8.88 -6.92
CA MET A 60 4.72 8.68 -5.69
C MET A 60 5.58 9.91 -5.45
N SER A 61 5.45 10.51 -4.28
CA SER A 61 6.20 11.71 -3.90
C SER A 61 7.20 11.39 -2.80
N PHE A 62 8.32 12.13 -2.77
CA PHE A 62 9.42 11.93 -1.84
C PHE A 62 9.68 13.21 -1.02
N PRO A 63 10.37 13.11 0.15
CA PRO A 63 10.59 14.26 1.02
C PRO A 63 11.33 15.44 0.39
N ASP A 64 12.18 15.18 -0.62
CA ASP A 64 12.94 16.23 -1.31
C ASP A 64 12.12 16.98 -2.37
N GLY A 65 10.83 16.64 -2.52
CA GLY A 65 9.95 17.22 -3.53
C GLY A 65 9.96 16.48 -4.86
N GLY A 66 10.80 15.46 -5.01
CA GLY A 66 10.81 14.61 -6.21
C GLY A 66 9.54 13.79 -6.31
N GLN A 67 9.17 13.43 -7.55
CA GLN A 67 7.99 12.63 -7.83
C GLN A 67 8.28 11.62 -8.93
N ALA A 68 7.55 10.49 -8.90
CA ALA A 68 7.55 9.51 -9.97
C ALA A 68 6.10 9.15 -10.29
N VAL A 69 5.77 9.06 -11.58
CA VAL A 69 4.44 8.65 -12.04
C VAL A 69 4.52 7.20 -12.49
N LEU A 70 3.72 6.36 -11.86
CA LEU A 70 3.73 4.92 -12.07
C LEU A 70 2.43 4.49 -12.75
N GLY A 71 2.57 3.65 -13.78
CA GLY A 71 1.45 3.06 -14.49
C GLY A 71 1.49 1.54 -14.48
N PRO A 72 0.50 0.89 -15.11
CA PRO A 72 0.40 -0.58 -15.14
C PRO A 72 1.68 -1.24 -15.61
N GLY A 73 2.10 -2.29 -14.88
CA GLY A 73 3.33 -3.02 -15.19
C GLY A 73 4.56 -2.46 -14.48
N MET A 74 4.50 -1.27 -13.89
CA MET A 74 5.63 -0.68 -13.17
C MET A 74 5.69 -1.19 -11.73
N LEU A 75 6.90 -1.38 -11.24
CA LEU A 75 7.20 -1.87 -9.90
C LEU A 75 8.05 -0.85 -9.15
N ALA A 76 7.61 -0.47 -7.96
CA ALA A 76 8.42 0.31 -7.04
C ALA A 76 8.97 -0.59 -5.94
N THR A 77 10.26 -0.46 -5.65
CA THR A 77 10.89 -1.12 -4.50
C THR A 77 11.27 -0.05 -3.49
N ILE A 78 10.98 -0.29 -2.22
CA ILE A 78 11.16 0.69 -1.16
C ILE A 78 11.88 0.04 0.01
N THR A 79 13.08 0.52 0.30
CA THR A 79 13.84 0.05 1.47
C THR A 79 13.20 0.60 2.76
N GLY A 80 13.13 -0.22 3.78
CA GLY A 80 12.60 0.18 5.08
C GLY A 80 13.21 1.48 5.58
N GLY A 81 12.39 2.36 6.13
CA GLY A 81 12.80 3.70 6.56
C GLY A 81 12.76 4.77 5.48
N SER A 82 12.45 4.43 4.24
CA SER A 82 12.36 5.40 3.14
C SER A 82 10.97 6.01 3.09
N PHE A 83 10.89 7.34 3.21
CA PHE A 83 9.62 8.07 3.22
C PHE A 83 9.05 8.25 1.82
N TYR A 84 7.74 8.10 1.69
CA TYR A 84 7.01 8.28 0.44
C TYR A 84 5.56 8.65 0.71
N ARG A 85 4.89 9.15 -0.32
CA ARG A 85 3.45 9.39 -0.34
C ARG A 85 2.89 8.83 -1.64
N LEU A 86 1.76 8.14 -1.57
CA LEU A 86 1.05 7.64 -2.75
C LEU A 86 -0.20 8.47 -3.00
N HIS A 87 -0.48 8.76 -4.26
CA HIS A 87 -1.66 9.53 -4.67
C HIS A 87 -2.19 8.96 -5.98
N ASN A 88 -3.48 8.63 -6.01
CA ASN A 88 -4.16 8.26 -7.26
C ASN A 88 -4.38 9.53 -8.08
N THR A 89 -3.58 9.72 -9.11
CA THR A 89 -3.63 10.89 -9.99
C THR A 89 -4.27 10.59 -11.34
N GLY A 90 -4.78 9.38 -11.52
CA GLY A 90 -5.51 8.98 -12.72
C GLY A 90 -7.00 9.32 -12.61
N GLY A 91 -7.71 9.12 -13.73
CA GLY A 91 -9.14 9.34 -13.81
C GLY A 91 -9.99 8.11 -13.45
N LYS A 92 -9.39 7.06 -12.92
CA LYS A 92 -10.05 5.82 -12.54
C LYS A 92 -9.41 5.23 -11.29
N PRO A 93 -10.03 4.18 -10.69
CA PRO A 93 -9.44 3.54 -9.51
C PRO A 93 -8.01 3.06 -9.75
N LEU A 94 -7.19 3.13 -8.72
CA LEU A 94 -5.81 2.65 -8.72
C LEU A 94 -5.77 1.31 -7.98
N VAL A 95 -5.25 0.29 -8.65
CA VAL A 95 -5.08 -1.05 -8.09
C VAL A 95 -3.61 -1.41 -8.12
N MET A 96 -3.08 -1.75 -6.96
CA MET A 96 -1.69 -2.16 -6.79
C MET A 96 -1.62 -3.44 -5.98
N ILE A 97 -0.52 -4.17 -6.16
CA ILE A 97 -0.20 -5.28 -5.28
C ILE A 97 0.96 -4.84 -4.40
N GLY A 98 0.74 -4.87 -3.09
CA GLY A 98 1.79 -4.55 -2.13
C GLY A 98 2.36 -5.82 -1.51
N THR A 99 3.67 -5.84 -1.31
CA THR A 99 4.34 -6.86 -0.50
C THR A 99 5.28 -6.16 0.47
N ARG A 100 5.46 -6.75 1.65
CA ARG A 100 6.34 -6.18 2.67
C ARG A 100 6.97 -7.30 3.48
N SER A 101 8.25 -7.15 3.83
CA SER A 101 8.94 -8.12 4.66
C SER A 101 8.34 -8.16 6.08
N GLY A 102 8.43 -9.31 6.72
CA GLY A 102 7.87 -9.51 8.05
C GLY A 102 6.36 -9.65 8.08
N ALA A 103 5.81 -9.91 9.25
CA ALA A 103 4.37 -10.03 9.45
C ALA A 103 3.72 -8.66 9.65
N THR A 104 2.41 -8.58 9.40
CA THR A 104 1.66 -7.33 9.65
C THR A 104 1.77 -6.89 11.11
N LYS A 105 1.79 -7.84 12.05
CA LYS A 105 1.89 -7.53 13.50
C LYS A 105 3.21 -6.86 13.89
N ASP A 106 4.26 -7.02 13.07
CA ASP A 106 5.60 -6.48 13.34
C ASP A 106 5.87 -5.20 12.54
N THR A 107 4.88 -4.73 11.80
CA THR A 107 4.97 -3.54 10.95
C THR A 107 4.55 -2.30 11.72
N VAL A 108 5.34 -1.24 11.63
CA VAL A 108 4.97 0.09 12.12
C VAL A 108 5.01 1.08 10.98
N LYS A 109 4.20 2.13 11.09
CA LYS A 109 4.16 3.27 10.19
C LYS A 109 4.73 4.47 10.94
N ILE A 110 5.61 5.21 10.30
CA ILE A 110 6.26 6.39 10.88
C ILE A 110 5.89 7.59 10.02
N GLU A 111 5.21 8.58 10.59
CA GLU A 111 4.85 9.79 9.88
C GLU A 111 6.05 10.70 9.66
N HIS A 112 6.18 11.23 8.45
CA HIS A 112 7.19 12.22 8.12
C HIS A 112 6.84 13.56 8.81
N GLY A 113 7.83 14.24 9.32
CA GLY A 113 7.67 15.56 9.95
C GLY A 113 7.36 15.49 11.45
N THR A 114 6.46 14.61 11.88
CA THR A 114 6.14 14.44 13.32
C THR A 114 6.95 13.33 13.96
N GLY A 115 7.37 12.33 13.19
CA GLY A 115 8.02 11.13 13.70
C GLY A 115 7.08 10.22 14.48
N ARG A 116 5.77 10.47 14.43
CA ARG A 116 4.78 9.66 15.14
C ARG A 116 4.80 8.22 14.62
N ILE A 117 4.87 7.26 15.54
CA ILE A 117 4.91 5.84 15.23
C ILE A 117 3.52 5.25 15.46
N ILE A 118 3.01 4.54 14.47
CA ILE A 118 1.67 3.95 14.48
C ILE A 118 1.80 2.46 14.26
N ASP A 119 1.12 1.66 15.09
CA ASP A 119 1.00 0.23 14.87
C ASP A 119 0.19 -0.02 13.60
N TYR A 120 0.80 -0.71 12.63
CA TYR A 120 0.19 -0.92 11.31
C TYR A 120 -1.10 -1.73 11.41
N ALA A 121 -1.11 -2.82 12.18
CA ALA A 121 -2.29 -3.67 12.31
C ALA A 121 -3.45 -2.91 12.96
N ALA A 122 -3.16 -2.10 13.99
CA ALA A 122 -4.18 -1.28 14.64
C ALA A 122 -4.75 -0.23 13.69
N GLU A 123 -3.91 0.40 12.86
CA GLU A 123 -4.36 1.36 11.86
C GLU A 123 -5.28 0.72 10.82
N GLN A 124 -4.92 -0.48 10.34
CA GLN A 124 -5.75 -1.20 9.37
C GLN A 124 -7.09 -1.61 9.97
N ALA A 125 -7.11 -2.04 11.22
CA ALA A 125 -8.35 -2.37 11.92
C ALA A 125 -9.25 -1.13 12.06
N ALA A 126 -8.69 0.01 12.43
CA ALA A 126 -9.44 1.27 12.54
C ALA A 126 -10.00 1.72 11.19
N ALA A 127 -9.21 1.60 10.10
CA ALA A 127 -9.66 1.93 8.75
C ALA A 127 -10.80 1.02 8.31
N ALA A 128 -10.72 -0.28 8.57
CA ALA A 128 -11.78 -1.24 8.27
C ALA A 128 -13.06 -0.92 9.03
N ALA A 129 -12.96 -0.56 10.32
CA ALA A 129 -14.11 -0.17 11.13
C ALA A 129 -14.78 1.09 10.57
N ARG A 130 -14.00 2.07 10.10
CA ARG A 130 -14.55 3.29 9.50
C ARG A 130 -15.26 3.03 8.17
N SER A 131 -14.84 1.99 7.45
CA SER A 131 -15.40 1.63 6.15
C SER A 131 -16.64 0.75 6.25
N ALA A 132 -16.92 0.21 7.42
CA ALA A 132 -18.04 -0.70 7.64
C ALA A 132 -19.40 -0.03 7.61
#